data_c5cf892e7c483682cbcb02cf9608ac1f
#
_entry.id   c5cf892e7c483682cbcb02cf9608ac1f
#
_cell.length_a   1.000
_cell.length_b   1.000
_cell.length_c   1.000
_cell.angle_alpha   90.00
_cell.angle_beta   90.00
_cell.angle_gamma   90.00
#
_symmetry.space_group_name_H-M   'P 1'
#
loop_
_entity.id
_entity.type
_entity.pdbx_description
1 polymer ?
#
loop_
_entity_poly.entity_id
_entity_poly.type
_entity_poly.pdbx_seq_one_letter_code
_entity_poly.pdbx_strand_id
1 'polypeptide(L)'
;MNRKNYISLAKSAANLQIKELKKINKVFNKSFVQAIDAIQYCKGKIIFGGVGKSGLIARKISATFSSVGIPSFFCDPTQASHGDMGQIQKKDLLIIFSNSGNTLELTNMLKFANRFGIKIIGVASKPDSLLLKASDIKILLPKVKESDPTGMVPTSSTSLSMLLGDCLATTIMYNKKFSKEKFKLYHSGGKIGDTLMMSKDIMISGKKLPVIDIKKNFNEALKIINQKKLGIVVVLKKKYVAGLISDGDLRRGMKFLSKKTSLE
;
A
#
# COMPACT_ATOMS: atom_id res chain seq x y z
N MET A 1 -25.61 24.79 25.71
CA MET A 1 -25.51 23.31 25.60
C MET A 1 -24.39 22.84 26.53
N ASN A 2 -24.64 21.91 27.46
CA ASN A 2 -23.66 21.51 28.47
C ASN A 2 -22.56 20.64 27.82
N ARG A 3 -21.28 20.92 28.05
CA ARG A 3 -20.12 20.18 27.48
C ARG A 3 -20.19 18.65 27.68
N LYS A 4 -20.84 18.19 28.77
CA LYS A 4 -21.09 16.76 29.05
C LYS A 4 -21.96 16.08 27.96
N ASN A 5 -22.76 16.86 27.20
CA ASN A 5 -23.63 16.34 26.17
C ASN A 5 -22.85 15.97 24.88
N TYR A 6 -21.71 16.63 24.58
CA TYR A 6 -20.92 16.32 23.37
C TYR A 6 -20.34 14.90 23.37
N ILE A 7 -19.88 14.44 24.53
CA ILE A 7 -19.34 13.06 24.66
C ILE A 7 -20.46 12.03 24.45
N SER A 8 -21.64 12.28 25.03
CA SER A 8 -22.79 11.39 24.86
C SER A 8 -23.23 11.31 23.39
N LEU A 9 -23.34 12.46 22.72
CA LEU A 9 -23.70 12.53 21.30
C LEU A 9 -22.67 11.82 20.41
N ALA A 10 -21.39 12.05 20.66
CA ALA A 10 -20.32 11.37 19.93
C ALA A 10 -20.35 9.84 20.09
N LYS A 11 -20.54 9.36 21.34
CA LYS A 11 -20.70 7.94 21.65
C LYS A 11 -21.93 7.34 20.96
N SER A 12 -23.04 8.05 20.93
CA SER A 12 -24.28 7.63 20.26
C SER A 12 -24.05 7.47 18.76
N ALA A 13 -23.44 8.47 18.10
CA ALA A 13 -23.11 8.42 16.69
C ALA A 13 -22.14 7.27 16.35
N ALA A 14 -21.09 7.08 17.16
CA ALA A 14 -20.14 5.98 16.98
C ALA A 14 -20.82 4.60 17.13
N ASN A 15 -21.63 4.42 18.17
CA ASN A 15 -22.35 3.16 18.42
C ASN A 15 -23.33 2.84 17.29
N LEU A 16 -24.01 3.84 16.74
CA LEU A 16 -24.88 3.65 15.58
C LEU A 16 -24.06 3.19 14.36
N GLN A 17 -22.94 3.85 14.06
CA GLN A 17 -22.09 3.43 12.94
C GLN A 17 -21.57 2.00 13.14
N ILE A 18 -21.08 1.63 14.33
CA ILE A 18 -20.62 0.26 14.62
C ILE A 18 -21.75 -0.76 14.38
N LYS A 19 -22.98 -0.45 14.84
CA LYS A 19 -24.15 -1.30 14.59
C LYS A 19 -24.44 -1.46 13.11
N GLU A 20 -24.42 -0.37 12.36
CA GLU A 20 -24.70 -0.37 10.93
C GLU A 20 -23.60 -1.09 10.12
N LEU A 21 -22.33 -0.92 10.50
CA LEU A 21 -21.18 -1.61 9.88
C LEU A 21 -21.24 -3.13 10.00
N LYS A 22 -21.81 -3.68 11.07
CA LYS A 22 -22.00 -5.13 11.22
C LYS A 22 -22.83 -5.76 10.09
N LYS A 23 -23.64 -4.96 9.39
CA LYS A 23 -24.42 -5.40 8.24
C LYS A 23 -23.56 -5.80 7.04
N ILE A 24 -22.25 -5.47 7.02
CA ILE A 24 -21.29 -5.81 5.96
C ILE A 24 -21.27 -7.32 5.67
N ASN A 25 -21.53 -8.16 6.68
CA ASN A 25 -21.54 -9.62 6.51
C ASN A 25 -22.52 -10.12 5.44
N LYS A 26 -23.57 -9.35 5.12
CA LYS A 26 -24.52 -9.65 4.04
C LYS A 26 -23.91 -9.51 2.64
N VAL A 27 -22.79 -8.80 2.53
CA VAL A 27 -22.10 -8.56 1.26
C VAL A 27 -21.18 -9.73 0.89
N PHE A 28 -20.73 -10.53 1.86
CA PHE A 28 -19.82 -11.65 1.66
C PHE A 28 -20.57 -12.87 1.10
N ASN A 29 -20.91 -12.79 -0.17
CA ASN A 29 -21.69 -13.77 -0.92
C ASN A 29 -21.01 -14.09 -2.28
N LYS A 30 -21.71 -14.76 -3.19
CA LYS A 30 -21.19 -15.14 -4.51
C LYS A 30 -20.65 -13.93 -5.31
N SER A 31 -21.31 -12.78 -5.24
CA SER A 31 -20.85 -11.57 -5.94
C SER A 31 -19.52 -11.05 -5.37
N PHE A 32 -19.30 -11.15 -4.06
CA PHE A 32 -18.02 -10.80 -3.45
C PHE A 32 -16.90 -11.73 -3.95
N VAL A 33 -17.15 -13.04 -4.02
CA VAL A 33 -16.18 -14.01 -4.57
C VAL A 33 -15.86 -13.68 -6.02
N GLN A 34 -16.87 -13.42 -6.84
CA GLN A 34 -16.68 -13.02 -8.25
C GLN A 34 -15.84 -11.73 -8.37
N ALA A 35 -16.03 -10.77 -7.46
CA ALA A 35 -15.24 -9.56 -7.44
C ALA A 35 -13.77 -9.84 -7.08
N ILE A 36 -13.50 -10.69 -6.09
CA ILE A 36 -12.14 -11.13 -5.74
C ILE A 36 -11.47 -11.78 -6.95
N ASP A 37 -12.14 -12.71 -7.62
CA ASP A 37 -11.62 -13.39 -8.80
C ASP A 37 -11.34 -12.40 -9.93
N ALA A 38 -12.27 -11.48 -10.23
CA ALA A 38 -12.09 -10.47 -11.26
C ALA A 38 -10.88 -9.56 -10.98
N ILE A 39 -10.66 -9.15 -9.72
CA ILE A 39 -9.52 -8.34 -9.32
C ILE A 39 -8.22 -9.15 -9.39
N GLN A 40 -8.22 -10.37 -8.88
CA GLN A 40 -7.02 -11.23 -8.81
C GLN A 40 -6.49 -11.62 -10.19
N TYR A 41 -7.38 -11.87 -11.14
CA TYR A 41 -7.04 -12.29 -12.50
C TYR A 41 -7.05 -11.15 -13.52
N CYS A 42 -7.26 -9.90 -13.09
CA CYS A 42 -7.17 -8.73 -13.96
C CYS A 42 -5.77 -8.62 -14.59
N LYS A 43 -5.73 -8.47 -15.91
CA LYS A 43 -4.48 -8.36 -16.69
C LYS A 43 -4.02 -6.91 -16.88
N GLY A 44 -4.87 -5.97 -16.52
CA GLY A 44 -4.62 -4.53 -16.56
C GLY A 44 -4.52 -3.92 -15.17
N LYS A 45 -5.02 -2.70 -15.06
CA LYS A 45 -5.10 -1.93 -13.80
C LYS A 45 -6.51 -2.05 -13.22
N ILE A 46 -6.61 -1.86 -11.91
CA ILE A 46 -7.89 -1.69 -11.22
C ILE A 46 -8.17 -0.19 -11.14
N ILE A 47 -9.23 0.23 -11.78
CA ILE A 47 -9.61 1.64 -11.85
C ILE A 47 -10.81 1.88 -10.95
N PHE A 48 -10.61 2.68 -9.93
CA PHE A 48 -11.65 3.05 -9.00
C PHE A 48 -12.33 4.35 -9.42
N GLY A 49 -13.66 4.40 -9.32
CA GLY A 49 -14.44 5.58 -9.64
C GLY A 49 -15.56 5.83 -8.64
N GLY A 50 -16.01 7.08 -8.59
CA GLY A 50 -17.10 7.53 -7.75
C GLY A 50 -17.14 9.05 -7.70
N VAL A 51 -18.27 9.63 -7.31
CA VAL A 51 -18.48 11.07 -7.25
C VAL A 51 -18.67 11.52 -5.80
N GLY A 52 -18.19 12.70 -5.47
CA GLY A 52 -18.32 13.30 -4.15
C GLY A 52 -17.67 12.42 -3.05
N LYS A 53 -18.41 12.16 -1.96
CA LYS A 53 -17.90 11.36 -0.83
C LYS A 53 -17.58 9.92 -1.24
N SER A 54 -18.37 9.32 -2.14
CA SER A 54 -18.05 7.99 -2.71
C SER A 54 -16.75 8.01 -3.52
N GLY A 55 -16.45 9.09 -4.22
CA GLY A 55 -15.20 9.30 -4.93
C GLY A 55 -13.99 9.39 -3.98
N LEU A 56 -14.11 10.10 -2.86
CA LEU A 56 -13.07 10.18 -1.84
C LEU A 56 -12.75 8.80 -1.26
N ILE A 57 -13.79 7.99 -0.99
CA ILE A 57 -13.63 6.61 -0.53
C ILE A 57 -12.96 5.75 -1.60
N ALA A 58 -13.41 5.83 -2.85
CA ALA A 58 -12.83 5.11 -3.98
C ALA A 58 -11.35 5.47 -4.17
N ARG A 59 -10.97 6.74 -4.02
CA ARG A 59 -9.58 7.23 -4.06
C ARG A 59 -8.73 6.61 -2.93
N LYS A 60 -9.26 6.57 -1.69
CA LYS A 60 -8.56 5.90 -0.57
C LYS A 60 -8.35 4.42 -0.83
N ILE A 61 -9.37 3.71 -1.32
CA ILE A 61 -9.29 2.28 -1.63
C ILE A 61 -8.25 2.02 -2.74
N SER A 62 -8.25 2.82 -3.79
CA SER A 62 -7.25 2.77 -4.86
C SER A 62 -5.82 2.90 -4.32
N ALA A 63 -5.58 3.85 -3.41
CA ALA A 63 -4.28 4.01 -2.76
C ALA A 63 -3.91 2.77 -1.92
N THR A 64 -4.87 2.16 -1.20
CA THR A 64 -4.66 0.91 -0.46
C THR A 64 -4.24 -0.22 -1.41
N PHE A 65 -4.92 -0.40 -2.54
CA PHE A 65 -4.59 -1.41 -3.54
C PHE A 65 -3.19 -1.22 -4.11
N SER A 66 -2.83 0.01 -4.50
CA SER A 66 -1.48 0.35 -4.97
C SER A 66 -0.42 0.03 -3.93
N SER A 67 -0.69 0.36 -2.66
CA SER A 67 0.25 0.14 -1.54
C SER A 67 0.55 -1.33 -1.26
N VAL A 68 -0.30 -2.25 -1.72
CA VAL A 68 -0.11 -3.69 -1.59
C VAL A 68 0.28 -4.38 -2.91
N GLY A 69 0.68 -3.58 -3.90
CA GLY A 69 1.21 -4.07 -5.17
C GLY A 69 0.16 -4.51 -6.18
N ILE A 70 -1.06 -4.01 -6.06
CA ILE A 70 -2.11 -4.18 -7.07
C ILE A 70 -2.17 -2.89 -7.89
N PRO A 71 -1.75 -2.88 -9.16
CA PRO A 71 -1.76 -1.67 -9.98
C PRO A 71 -3.15 -1.05 -10.03
N SER A 72 -3.31 0.13 -9.44
CA SER A 72 -4.60 0.79 -9.34
C SER A 72 -4.48 2.30 -9.30
N PHE A 73 -5.51 2.99 -9.76
CA PHE A 73 -5.65 4.43 -9.62
C PHE A 73 -7.13 4.84 -9.54
N PHE A 74 -7.38 6.06 -9.12
CA PHE A 74 -8.70 6.66 -9.09
C PHE A 74 -8.89 7.50 -10.35
N CYS A 75 -10.01 7.27 -11.05
CA CYS A 75 -10.47 8.09 -12.18
C CYS A 75 -11.77 8.78 -11.77
N ASP A 76 -11.77 10.11 -11.78
CA ASP A 76 -12.97 10.89 -11.48
C ASP A 76 -13.96 10.82 -12.67
N PRO A 77 -15.18 10.29 -12.49
CA PRO A 77 -16.14 10.16 -13.60
C PRO A 77 -16.52 11.49 -14.25
N THR A 78 -16.46 12.59 -13.50
CA THR A 78 -16.75 13.93 -14.00
C THR A 78 -15.64 14.38 -14.95
N GLN A 79 -14.39 14.30 -14.51
CA GLN A 79 -13.23 14.65 -15.32
C GLN A 79 -13.02 13.67 -16.49
N ALA A 80 -13.36 12.39 -16.29
CA ALA A 80 -13.25 11.37 -17.33
C ALA A 80 -14.02 11.74 -18.61
N SER A 81 -15.14 12.44 -18.47
CA SER A 81 -15.92 12.93 -19.61
C SER A 81 -15.18 13.97 -20.47
N HIS A 82 -14.09 14.53 -19.99
CA HIS A 82 -13.25 15.53 -20.67
C HIS A 82 -11.92 14.96 -21.19
N GLY A 83 -11.83 13.63 -21.35
CA GLY A 83 -10.67 12.97 -22.01
C GLY A 83 -9.96 11.92 -21.17
N ASP A 84 -10.09 11.93 -19.84
CA ASP A 84 -9.38 10.98 -18.96
C ASP A 84 -9.82 9.52 -19.14
N MET A 85 -10.94 9.26 -19.83
CA MET A 85 -11.31 7.89 -20.25
C MET A 85 -10.25 7.24 -21.14
N GLY A 86 -9.40 8.01 -21.81
CA GLY A 86 -8.27 7.50 -22.57
C GLY A 86 -7.24 6.71 -21.75
N GLN A 87 -7.23 6.86 -20.43
CA GLN A 87 -6.39 6.09 -19.50
C GLN A 87 -6.90 4.67 -19.29
N ILE A 88 -8.14 4.36 -19.68
CA ILE A 88 -8.85 3.10 -19.42
C ILE A 88 -8.72 2.19 -20.63
N GLN A 89 -8.25 0.98 -20.44
CA GLN A 89 -8.04 -0.02 -21.50
C GLN A 89 -8.94 -1.23 -21.32
N LYS A 90 -9.21 -1.97 -22.41
CA LYS A 90 -10.06 -3.17 -22.39
C LYS A 90 -9.63 -4.24 -21.36
N LYS A 91 -8.34 -4.34 -21.05
CA LYS A 91 -7.81 -5.29 -20.06
C LYS A 91 -7.93 -4.84 -18.60
N ASP A 92 -8.36 -3.60 -18.38
CA ASP A 92 -8.54 -3.03 -17.05
C ASP A 92 -9.88 -3.49 -16.45
N LEU A 93 -10.04 -3.27 -15.16
CA LEU A 93 -11.25 -3.56 -14.39
C LEU A 93 -11.70 -2.28 -13.70
N LEU A 94 -12.94 -1.86 -13.94
CA LEU A 94 -13.56 -0.73 -13.25
C LEU A 94 -14.26 -1.18 -11.98
N ILE A 95 -14.03 -0.47 -10.86
CA ILE A 95 -14.77 -0.63 -9.60
C ILE A 95 -15.39 0.70 -9.24
N ILE A 96 -16.70 0.82 -9.39
CA ILE A 96 -17.43 2.09 -9.23
C ILE A 96 -18.25 2.06 -7.95
N PHE A 97 -18.07 3.10 -7.12
CA PHE A 97 -18.80 3.31 -5.86
C PHE A 97 -19.82 4.41 -6.00
N SER A 98 -21.09 4.11 -5.69
CA SER A 98 -22.15 5.09 -5.54
C SER A 98 -23.23 4.55 -4.62
N ASN A 99 -23.47 5.19 -3.47
CA ASN A 99 -24.47 4.70 -2.53
C ASN A 99 -25.86 4.62 -3.17
N SER A 100 -26.31 5.67 -3.89
CA SER A 100 -27.60 5.64 -4.61
C SER A 100 -27.55 4.75 -5.87
N GLY A 101 -26.38 4.64 -6.48
CA GLY A 101 -26.16 4.00 -7.78
C GLY A 101 -26.80 4.73 -8.98
N ASN A 102 -27.39 5.92 -8.74
CA ASN A 102 -28.08 6.71 -9.76
C ASN A 102 -27.45 8.09 -9.98
N THR A 103 -26.16 8.21 -9.71
CA THR A 103 -25.36 9.42 -9.92
C THR A 103 -25.19 9.64 -11.42
N LEU A 104 -25.68 10.75 -11.95
CA LEU A 104 -25.74 11.01 -13.40
C LEU A 104 -24.34 11.10 -14.03
N GLU A 105 -23.38 11.65 -13.31
CA GLU A 105 -21.98 11.81 -13.74
C GLU A 105 -21.29 10.47 -14.03
N LEU A 106 -21.79 9.35 -13.52
CA LEU A 106 -21.29 8.02 -13.83
C LEU A 106 -21.68 7.55 -15.24
N THR A 107 -22.71 8.13 -15.83
CA THR A 107 -23.34 7.60 -17.05
C THR A 107 -22.38 7.48 -18.20
N ASN A 108 -21.54 8.49 -18.43
CA ASN A 108 -20.58 8.49 -19.54
C ASN A 108 -19.49 7.42 -19.36
N MET A 109 -18.97 7.28 -18.15
CA MET A 109 -17.97 6.25 -17.83
C MET A 109 -18.56 4.83 -17.98
N LEU A 110 -19.80 4.59 -17.53
CA LEU A 110 -20.48 3.32 -17.67
C LEU A 110 -20.78 2.99 -19.15
N LYS A 111 -21.25 3.96 -19.93
CA LYS A 111 -21.47 3.79 -21.38
C LYS A 111 -20.16 3.48 -22.10
N PHE A 112 -19.08 4.20 -21.77
CA PHE A 112 -17.75 3.96 -22.32
C PHE A 112 -17.28 2.53 -22.03
N ALA A 113 -17.33 2.11 -20.75
CA ALA A 113 -16.91 0.79 -20.35
C ALA A 113 -17.68 -0.33 -21.07
N ASN A 114 -19.01 -0.23 -21.12
CA ASN A 114 -19.86 -1.19 -21.80
C ASN A 114 -19.57 -1.23 -23.32
N ARG A 115 -19.39 -0.05 -23.97
CA ARG A 115 -19.06 0.02 -25.41
C ARG A 115 -17.75 -0.68 -25.75
N PHE A 116 -16.72 -0.55 -24.90
CA PHE A 116 -15.39 -1.13 -25.12
C PHE A 116 -15.18 -2.50 -24.48
N GLY A 117 -16.23 -3.08 -23.86
CA GLY A 117 -16.17 -4.38 -23.19
C GLY A 117 -15.23 -4.41 -21.99
N ILE A 118 -15.16 -3.31 -21.26
CA ILE A 118 -14.38 -3.20 -20.02
C ILE A 118 -15.26 -3.70 -18.88
N LYS A 119 -14.76 -4.66 -18.11
CA LYS A 119 -15.51 -5.25 -17.01
C LYS A 119 -15.76 -4.26 -15.88
N ILE A 120 -16.98 -4.24 -15.34
CA ILE A 120 -17.43 -3.33 -14.29
C ILE A 120 -17.86 -4.12 -13.05
N ILE A 121 -17.32 -3.73 -11.90
CA ILE A 121 -17.85 -4.06 -10.57
C ILE A 121 -18.57 -2.82 -10.06
N GLY A 122 -19.88 -2.89 -9.93
CA GLY A 122 -20.70 -1.82 -9.35
C GLY A 122 -20.98 -2.06 -7.88
N VAL A 123 -20.82 -1.04 -7.06
CA VAL A 123 -21.06 -1.05 -5.62
C VAL A 123 -22.13 0.00 -5.29
N ALA A 124 -23.33 -0.44 -4.91
CA ALA A 124 -24.45 0.47 -4.57
C ALA A 124 -25.41 -0.15 -3.58
N SER A 125 -26.29 0.64 -2.94
CA SER A 125 -27.30 0.17 -1.98
C SER A 125 -28.71 -0.01 -2.58
N LYS A 126 -28.91 0.35 -3.86
CA LYS A 126 -30.19 0.18 -4.57
C LYS A 126 -30.04 -0.86 -5.68
N PRO A 127 -30.74 -1.99 -5.63
CA PRO A 127 -30.57 -3.10 -6.58
C PRO A 127 -30.88 -2.72 -8.02
N ASP A 128 -31.90 -1.87 -8.24
CA ASP A 128 -32.36 -1.45 -9.56
C ASP A 128 -31.70 -0.17 -10.07
N SER A 129 -30.59 0.24 -9.44
CA SER A 129 -29.87 1.43 -9.83
C SER A 129 -29.18 1.29 -11.19
N LEU A 130 -28.96 2.44 -11.84
CA LEU A 130 -28.26 2.53 -13.12
C LEU A 130 -26.88 1.88 -13.06
N LEU A 131 -26.13 2.10 -11.99
CA LEU A 131 -24.81 1.51 -11.79
C LEU A 131 -24.87 -0.02 -11.77
N LEU A 132 -25.73 -0.61 -10.92
CA LEU A 132 -25.81 -2.07 -10.82
C LEU A 132 -26.38 -2.72 -12.09
N LYS A 133 -27.30 -2.05 -12.80
CA LYS A 133 -27.79 -2.53 -14.10
C LYS A 133 -26.69 -2.58 -15.16
N ALA A 134 -25.81 -1.59 -15.15
CA ALA A 134 -24.70 -1.48 -16.11
C ALA A 134 -23.47 -2.36 -15.75
N SER A 135 -23.47 -3.01 -14.58
CA SER A 135 -22.30 -3.73 -14.06
C SER A 135 -22.37 -5.24 -14.32
N ASP A 136 -21.22 -5.83 -14.64
CA ASP A 136 -21.04 -7.29 -14.78
C ASP A 136 -21.10 -8.00 -13.42
N ILE A 137 -20.52 -7.38 -12.40
CA ILE A 137 -20.52 -7.88 -11.02
C ILE A 137 -21.20 -6.84 -10.14
N LYS A 138 -22.24 -7.26 -9.45
CA LYS A 138 -23.11 -6.39 -8.66
C LYS A 138 -22.89 -6.63 -7.18
N ILE A 139 -22.26 -5.67 -6.50
CA ILE A 139 -22.12 -5.71 -5.04
C ILE A 139 -23.20 -4.81 -4.45
N LEU A 140 -24.23 -5.46 -3.91
CA LEU A 140 -25.34 -4.77 -3.25
C LEU A 140 -24.98 -4.53 -1.78
N LEU A 141 -24.78 -3.26 -1.42
CA LEU A 141 -24.60 -2.84 -0.03
C LEU A 141 -25.94 -2.88 0.72
N PRO A 142 -25.95 -3.29 1.98
CA PRO A 142 -27.13 -3.21 2.83
C PRO A 142 -27.50 -1.74 3.07
N LYS A 143 -28.79 -1.47 3.14
CA LYS A 143 -29.30 -0.14 3.54
C LYS A 143 -28.91 0.12 5.01
N VAL A 144 -28.24 1.24 5.26
CA VAL A 144 -27.77 1.68 6.57
C VAL A 144 -28.41 3.01 6.97
N LYS A 145 -28.48 3.26 8.28
CA LYS A 145 -28.86 4.55 8.84
C LYS A 145 -27.62 5.42 8.99
N GLU A 146 -27.72 6.65 8.53
CA GLU A 146 -26.65 7.63 8.77
C GLU A 146 -26.70 8.10 10.23
N SER A 147 -25.53 8.48 10.78
CA SER A 147 -25.42 8.84 12.20
C SER A 147 -25.61 10.32 12.50
N ASP A 148 -25.85 11.13 11.45
CA ASP A 148 -26.17 12.53 11.61
C ASP A 148 -27.63 12.74 12.02
N PRO A 149 -27.99 13.91 12.61
CA PRO A 149 -29.35 14.18 13.10
C PRO A 149 -30.43 14.16 12.02
N THR A 150 -30.06 14.38 10.75
CA THR A 150 -30.99 14.46 9.63
C THR A 150 -31.11 13.12 8.88
N GLY A 151 -30.18 12.20 9.08
CA GLY A 151 -30.09 10.94 8.35
C GLY A 151 -29.71 11.13 6.87
N MET A 152 -29.15 12.28 6.50
CA MET A 152 -28.81 12.63 5.12
C MET A 152 -27.31 12.72 4.86
N VAL A 153 -26.50 13.06 5.86
CA VAL A 153 -25.05 13.23 5.70
C VAL A 153 -24.39 11.85 5.68
N PRO A 154 -23.71 11.47 4.59
CA PRO A 154 -23.03 10.17 4.47
C PRO A 154 -21.98 9.98 5.58
N THR A 155 -22.23 9.04 6.46
CA THR A 155 -21.41 8.63 7.60
C THR A 155 -21.27 7.11 7.61
N SER A 156 -22.30 6.39 8.04
CA SER A 156 -22.33 4.92 8.03
C SER A 156 -22.16 4.33 6.65
N SER A 157 -22.79 4.92 5.63
CA SER A 157 -22.70 4.44 4.24
C SER A 157 -21.30 4.57 3.65
N THR A 158 -20.60 5.66 3.92
CA THR A 158 -19.20 5.86 3.49
C THR A 158 -18.26 4.93 4.24
N SER A 159 -18.44 4.78 5.56
CA SER A 159 -17.66 3.85 6.38
C SER A 159 -17.85 2.40 5.91
N LEU A 160 -19.09 2.00 5.56
CA LEU A 160 -19.39 0.67 5.03
C LEU A 160 -18.71 0.44 3.68
N SER A 161 -18.74 1.42 2.79
CA SER A 161 -18.07 1.33 1.48
C SER A 161 -16.55 1.22 1.63
N MET A 162 -15.96 1.97 2.56
CA MET A 162 -14.53 1.89 2.86
C MET A 162 -14.16 0.53 3.43
N LEU A 163 -14.95 0.02 4.38
CA LEU A 163 -14.75 -1.32 4.97
C LEU A 163 -14.81 -2.41 3.90
N LEU A 164 -15.76 -2.35 2.95
CA LEU A 164 -15.81 -3.27 1.82
C LEU A 164 -14.51 -3.22 1.00
N GLY A 165 -14.03 -2.03 0.67
CA GLY A 165 -12.79 -1.87 -0.11
C GLY A 165 -11.57 -2.45 0.60
N ASP A 166 -11.47 -2.24 1.91
CA ASP A 166 -10.39 -2.81 2.72
C ASP A 166 -10.52 -4.33 2.84
N CYS A 167 -11.75 -4.88 2.93
CA CYS A 167 -11.97 -6.34 2.88
C CYS A 167 -11.58 -6.95 1.52
N LEU A 168 -11.86 -6.29 0.40
CA LEU A 168 -11.40 -6.73 -0.92
C LEU A 168 -9.87 -6.78 -0.97
N ALA A 169 -9.20 -5.70 -0.57
CA ALA A 169 -7.73 -5.63 -0.56
C ALA A 169 -7.11 -6.70 0.33
N THR A 170 -7.57 -6.82 1.58
CA THR A 170 -7.02 -7.79 2.55
C THR A 170 -7.24 -9.23 2.12
N THR A 171 -8.41 -9.57 1.55
CA THR A 171 -8.68 -10.91 1.02
C THR A 171 -7.68 -11.28 -0.08
N ILE A 172 -7.38 -10.34 -0.98
CA ILE A 172 -6.37 -10.57 -2.04
C ILE A 172 -4.96 -10.68 -1.45
N MET A 173 -4.63 -9.90 -0.41
CA MET A 173 -3.35 -10.02 0.29
C MET A 173 -3.17 -11.42 0.87
N TYR A 174 -4.20 -11.99 1.52
CA TYR A 174 -4.16 -13.37 2.03
C TYR A 174 -3.93 -14.38 0.90
N ASN A 175 -4.70 -14.29 -0.18
CA ASN A 175 -4.56 -15.20 -1.33
C ASN A 175 -3.18 -15.13 -1.99
N LYS A 176 -2.60 -13.93 -2.10
CA LYS A 176 -1.27 -13.69 -2.70
C LYS A 176 -0.11 -13.91 -1.71
N LYS A 177 -0.37 -14.39 -0.49
CA LYS A 177 0.61 -14.53 0.59
C LYS A 177 1.47 -13.27 0.70
N PHE A 178 0.78 -12.12 0.88
CA PHE A 178 1.43 -10.83 1.01
C PHE A 178 2.25 -10.80 2.31
N SER A 179 3.49 -10.33 2.23
CA SER A 179 4.42 -10.34 3.36
C SER A 179 4.96 -8.94 3.66
N LYS A 180 5.61 -8.78 4.81
CA LYS A 180 6.28 -7.53 5.19
C LYS A 180 7.35 -7.11 4.18
N GLU A 181 8.06 -8.08 3.59
CA GLU A 181 9.07 -7.84 2.57
C GLU A 181 8.45 -7.28 1.30
N LYS A 182 7.30 -7.82 0.87
CA LYS A 182 6.53 -7.27 -0.26
C LYS A 182 6.01 -5.86 0.03
N PHE A 183 5.55 -5.61 1.26
CA PHE A 183 5.10 -4.28 1.68
C PHE A 183 6.23 -3.25 1.59
N LYS A 184 7.46 -3.62 1.98
CA LYS A 184 8.64 -2.78 1.91
C LYS A 184 8.97 -2.31 0.48
N LEU A 185 8.72 -3.15 -0.54
CA LEU A 185 8.99 -2.80 -1.95
C LEU A 185 8.20 -1.55 -2.40
N TYR A 186 7.03 -1.33 -1.83
CA TYR A 186 6.14 -0.23 -2.18
C TYR A 186 6.20 0.95 -1.20
N HIS A 187 6.96 0.81 -0.10
CA HIS A 187 7.08 1.81 0.98
C HIS A 187 8.56 2.10 1.28
N SER A 188 9.29 2.63 0.30
CA SER A 188 10.72 2.92 0.41
C SER A 188 11.05 4.14 1.27
N GLY A 189 10.07 4.96 1.65
CA GLY A 189 10.23 6.16 2.47
C GLY A 189 9.44 6.14 3.77
N GLY A 190 9.91 6.91 4.76
CA GLY A 190 9.26 7.11 6.06
C GLY A 190 9.54 6.03 7.11
N LYS A 191 9.08 6.28 8.34
CA LYS A 191 9.33 5.42 9.53
C LYS A 191 9.04 3.92 9.33
N ILE A 192 8.07 3.59 8.48
CA ILE A 192 7.72 2.19 8.19
C ILE A 192 8.79 1.52 7.33
N GLY A 193 9.33 2.23 6.34
CA GLY A 193 10.45 1.75 5.52
C GLY A 193 11.69 1.50 6.38
N ASP A 194 12.02 2.43 7.26
CA ASP A 194 13.16 2.34 8.18
C ASP A 194 13.03 1.15 9.16
N THR A 195 11.83 0.93 9.72
CA THR A 195 11.57 -0.16 10.67
C THR A 195 11.68 -1.56 10.02
N LEU A 196 11.50 -1.64 8.70
CA LEU A 196 11.59 -2.88 7.93
C LEU A 196 12.96 -3.07 7.25
N MET A 197 13.92 -2.15 7.47
CA MET A 197 15.26 -2.21 6.90
C MET A 197 16.03 -3.39 7.51
N MET A 198 16.59 -4.23 6.66
CA MET A 198 17.44 -5.36 7.10
C MET A 198 18.91 -5.01 6.89
N SER A 199 19.81 -5.67 7.63
CA SER A 199 21.26 -5.50 7.45
C SER A 199 21.71 -5.67 6.00
N LYS A 200 21.09 -6.57 5.24
CA LYS A 200 21.37 -6.78 3.80
C LYS A 200 21.10 -5.56 2.91
N ASP A 201 20.21 -4.66 3.35
CA ASP A 201 19.80 -3.48 2.55
C ASP A 201 20.80 -2.33 2.69
N ILE A 202 21.57 -2.32 3.80
CA ILE A 202 22.57 -1.30 4.12
C ILE A 202 23.99 -1.82 4.06
N MET A 203 24.19 -3.16 4.04
CA MET A 203 25.54 -3.74 4.02
C MET A 203 26.27 -3.41 2.72
N ILE A 204 27.56 -3.16 2.85
CA ILE A 204 28.47 -3.08 1.73
C ILE A 204 28.87 -4.51 1.32
N SER A 205 28.88 -4.81 0.03
CA SER A 205 29.16 -6.16 -0.48
C SER A 205 30.06 -6.14 -1.72
N GLY A 206 30.55 -7.34 -2.10
CA GLY A 206 31.34 -7.57 -3.30
C GLY A 206 32.68 -6.79 -3.30
N LYS A 207 33.04 -6.21 -4.44
CA LYS A 207 34.32 -5.49 -4.63
C LYS A 207 34.46 -4.23 -3.76
N LYS A 208 33.37 -3.76 -3.15
CA LYS A 208 33.40 -2.60 -2.24
C LYS A 208 33.83 -2.96 -0.83
N LEU A 209 33.78 -4.24 -0.46
CA LEU A 209 34.23 -4.70 0.86
C LEU A 209 35.71 -4.41 1.07
N PRO A 210 36.10 -3.86 2.23
CA PRO A 210 37.50 -3.66 2.63
C PRO A 210 38.04 -4.97 3.20
N VAL A 211 38.51 -5.89 2.37
CA VAL A 211 39.02 -7.19 2.78
C VAL A 211 40.53 -7.30 2.56
N ILE A 212 41.20 -8.01 3.45
CA ILE A 212 42.64 -8.30 3.39
C ILE A 212 42.90 -9.73 3.83
N ASP A 213 43.89 -10.40 3.22
CA ASP A 213 44.34 -11.71 3.68
C ASP A 213 45.18 -11.57 4.97
N ILE A 214 45.06 -12.52 5.92
CA ILE A 214 45.77 -12.52 7.21
C ILE A 214 47.30 -12.52 7.06
N LYS A 215 47.82 -12.92 5.91
CA LYS A 215 49.28 -12.95 5.64
C LYS A 215 49.80 -11.57 5.19
N LYS A 216 48.92 -10.59 4.96
CA LYS A 216 49.32 -9.24 4.53
C LYS A 216 49.78 -8.40 5.72
N ASN A 217 50.61 -7.40 5.43
CA ASN A 217 51.24 -6.58 6.45
C ASN A 217 50.38 -5.34 6.82
N PHE A 218 50.85 -4.62 7.85
CA PHE A 218 50.20 -3.40 8.38
C PHE A 218 50.00 -2.32 7.33
N ASN A 219 51.00 -2.06 6.47
CA ASN A 219 50.90 -0.99 5.46
C ASN A 219 49.85 -1.30 4.40
N GLU A 220 49.65 -2.57 4.05
CA GLU A 220 48.57 -2.98 3.13
C GLU A 220 47.20 -2.79 3.75
N ALA A 221 47.02 -3.07 5.05
CA ALA A 221 45.79 -2.80 5.77
C ALA A 221 45.46 -1.31 5.79
N LEU A 222 46.47 -0.46 6.11
CA LEU A 222 46.37 0.99 6.10
C LEU A 222 45.96 1.53 4.72
N LYS A 223 46.56 0.99 3.64
CA LYS A 223 46.21 1.34 2.27
C LYS A 223 44.75 1.05 1.95
N ILE A 224 44.25 -0.11 2.34
CA ILE A 224 42.83 -0.51 2.09
C ILE A 224 41.87 0.36 2.87
N ILE A 225 42.12 0.67 4.14
CA ILE A 225 41.27 1.54 4.96
C ILE A 225 41.19 2.92 4.32
N ASN A 226 42.33 3.49 3.92
CA ASN A 226 42.39 4.82 3.26
C ASN A 226 41.66 4.83 1.90
N GLN A 227 41.82 3.78 1.10
CA GLN A 227 41.16 3.69 -0.20
C GLN A 227 39.63 3.47 -0.09
N LYS A 228 39.20 2.63 0.83
CA LYS A 228 37.77 2.30 0.99
C LYS A 228 37.01 3.30 1.86
N LYS A 229 37.70 4.05 2.73
CA LYS A 229 37.12 5.10 3.61
C LYS A 229 35.98 4.60 4.50
N LEU A 230 36.02 3.35 4.94
CA LEU A 230 34.99 2.73 5.78
C LEU A 230 35.40 2.58 7.25
N GLY A 231 36.61 3.05 7.60
CA GLY A 231 37.13 3.02 8.97
C GLY A 231 37.45 1.62 9.50
N ILE A 232 37.28 0.57 8.69
CA ILE A 232 37.56 -0.83 9.06
C ILE A 232 38.13 -1.60 7.87
N VAL A 233 38.82 -2.74 8.17
CA VAL A 233 39.16 -3.76 7.19
C VAL A 233 38.86 -5.15 7.79
N VAL A 234 38.26 -6.01 6.99
CA VAL A 234 37.95 -7.40 7.36
C VAL A 234 39.15 -8.29 7.01
N VAL A 235 39.71 -8.95 8.00
CA VAL A 235 40.83 -9.89 7.81
C VAL A 235 40.30 -11.28 7.49
N LEU A 236 40.73 -11.83 6.38
CA LEU A 236 40.32 -13.17 5.94
C LEU A 236 41.47 -14.17 6.09
N LYS A 237 41.14 -15.39 6.57
CA LYS A 237 41.98 -16.56 6.48
C LYS A 237 41.32 -17.52 5.49
N LYS A 238 41.87 -17.65 4.30
CA LYS A 238 41.23 -18.30 3.16
C LYS A 238 39.89 -17.58 2.82
N LYS A 239 38.73 -18.24 3.03
CA LYS A 239 37.39 -17.67 2.78
C LYS A 239 36.64 -17.28 4.06
N TYR A 240 37.27 -17.45 5.24
CA TYR A 240 36.61 -17.19 6.53
C TYR A 240 37.09 -15.88 7.14
N VAL A 241 36.18 -15.17 7.81
CA VAL A 241 36.54 -13.97 8.59
C VAL A 241 37.36 -14.41 9.80
N ALA A 242 38.60 -13.93 9.88
CA ALA A 242 39.51 -14.16 10.98
C ALA A 242 39.46 -13.04 12.03
N GLY A 243 39.09 -11.82 11.63
CA GLY A 243 38.98 -10.66 12.51
C GLY A 243 38.70 -9.38 11.77
N LEU A 244 38.70 -8.29 12.52
CA LEU A 244 38.53 -6.93 12.02
C LEU A 244 39.69 -6.04 12.49
N ILE A 245 40.10 -5.10 11.67
CA ILE A 245 41.04 -4.04 12.04
C ILE A 245 40.31 -2.73 11.84
N SER A 246 40.19 -1.90 12.87
CA SER A 246 39.62 -0.56 12.81
C SER A 246 40.70 0.51 12.69
N ASP A 247 40.30 1.76 12.34
CA ASP A 247 41.20 2.93 12.38
C ASP A 247 41.85 3.11 13.77
N GLY A 248 41.11 2.79 14.83
CA GLY A 248 41.64 2.83 16.19
C GLY A 248 42.76 1.81 16.43
N ASP A 249 42.62 0.60 15.86
CA ASP A 249 43.64 -0.45 15.95
C ASP A 249 44.92 -0.06 15.18
N LEU A 250 44.74 0.49 13.98
CA LEU A 250 45.85 1.01 13.21
C LEU A 250 46.61 2.11 13.96
N ARG A 251 45.92 3.06 14.57
CA ARG A 251 46.53 4.13 15.35
C ARG A 251 47.30 3.58 16.56
N ARG A 252 46.78 2.56 17.23
CA ARG A 252 47.49 1.83 18.30
C ARG A 252 48.72 1.14 17.76
N GLY A 253 48.61 0.45 16.64
CA GLY A 253 49.72 -0.26 15.97
C GLY A 253 50.86 0.63 15.56
N MET A 254 50.56 1.85 15.04
CA MET A 254 51.56 2.86 14.68
C MET A 254 52.42 3.29 15.88
N LYS A 255 51.86 3.41 17.08
CA LYS A 255 52.60 3.74 18.30
C LYS A 255 53.61 2.65 18.69
N PHE A 256 53.34 1.38 18.38
CA PHE A 256 54.31 0.29 18.60
C PHE A 256 55.44 0.27 17.56
N LEU A 257 55.14 0.62 16.32
CA LEU A 257 56.15 0.73 15.26
C LEU A 257 57.12 1.89 15.52
N SER A 258 56.63 3.04 15.97
CA SER A 258 57.45 4.22 16.30
C SER A 258 58.36 3.97 17.52
N LYS A 259 57.96 3.14 18.48
CA LYS A 259 58.82 2.73 19.62
C LYS A 259 59.93 1.77 19.23
N LYS A 260 59.77 0.96 18.17
CA LYS A 260 60.81 0.03 17.68
C LYS A 260 61.89 0.76 16.87
N THR A 261 61.57 1.92 16.26
CA THR A 261 62.52 2.75 15.51
C THR A 261 63.29 3.70 16.38
N SER A 262 62.97 3.85 17.68
CA SER A 262 63.68 4.72 18.62
C SER A 262 64.61 3.95 19.61
N LEU A 263 64.94 2.70 19.29
CA LEU A 263 65.83 1.83 20.08
C LEU A 263 67.04 1.34 19.26
N GLU A 264 67.41 2.03 18.18
CA GLU A 264 68.74 1.97 17.56
C GLU A 264 69.56 3.21 17.82
#